data_8de30efb40720c8bc82e87fa86ed6afa
#
_entry.id   8de30efb40720c8bc82e87fa86ed6afa
#
_cell.length_a   1.000
_cell.length_b   1.000
_cell.length_c   1.000
_cell.angle_alpha   90.00
_cell.angle_beta   90.00
_cell.angle_gamma   90.00
#
_symmetry.space_group_name_H-M   'P 1'
#
loop_
_entity.id
_entity.type
_entity.pdbx_description
1 polymer ?
#
loop_
_entity_poly.entity_id
_entity_poly.type
_entity_poly.pdbx_seq_one_letter_code
_entity_poly.pdbx_strand_id
1 'polypeptide(L)'
;MRILVVDDFASMRKIIKGLLKQIGFQNIEEADDGSTALEKLKIGEFDLVICDWNMPEVPGIEVLKAVRNDPRLKDLPFLMVTAEAKKDNVMEAVKAGVNQYIVKPFTAETLKKKIEKIFDEG
;
A
#
# COMPACT_ATOMS: atom_id res chain seq x y z
N MET A 1 5.80 1.71 13.98
CA MET A 1 5.37 1.06 12.71
C MET A 1 6.08 1.74 11.54
N ARG A 2 6.70 0.96 10.70
CA ARG A 2 7.42 1.45 9.53
C ARG A 2 6.58 1.20 8.28
N ILE A 3 6.26 2.27 7.54
CA ILE A 3 5.33 2.23 6.42
C ILE A 3 6.05 2.63 5.12
N LEU A 4 5.81 1.88 4.04
CA LEU A 4 6.27 2.24 2.71
C LEU A 4 5.08 2.73 1.89
N VAL A 5 5.19 3.95 1.34
CA VAL A 5 4.20 4.55 0.46
C VAL A 5 4.71 4.48 -0.97
N VAL A 6 3.97 3.80 -1.84
CA VAL A 6 4.35 3.58 -3.23
C VAL A 6 3.34 4.24 -4.16
N ASP A 7 3.79 5.22 -4.93
CA ASP A 7 2.98 5.93 -5.91
C ASP A 7 3.94 6.64 -6.88
N ASP A 8 3.62 6.64 -8.16
CA ASP A 8 4.47 7.28 -9.17
C ASP A 8 4.38 8.81 -9.15
N PHE A 9 3.36 9.38 -8.51
CA PHE A 9 3.21 10.83 -8.36
C PHE A 9 3.75 11.31 -7.01
N ALA A 10 4.77 12.18 -7.06
CA ALA A 10 5.35 12.76 -5.84
C ALA A 10 4.31 13.54 -5.02
N SER A 11 3.39 14.23 -5.70
CA SER A 11 2.32 14.99 -5.04
C SER A 11 1.40 14.06 -4.23
N MET A 12 1.08 12.89 -4.76
CA MET A 12 0.22 11.93 -4.07
C MET A 12 0.95 11.30 -2.88
N ARG A 13 2.24 10.96 -3.04
CA ARG A 13 3.03 10.46 -1.91
C ARG A 13 3.08 11.47 -0.76
N LYS A 14 3.23 12.76 -1.11
CA LYS A 14 3.24 13.83 -0.11
C LYS A 14 1.92 13.91 0.64
N ILE A 15 0.80 13.80 -0.08
CA ILE A 15 -0.53 13.81 0.53
C ILE A 15 -0.69 12.63 1.49
N ILE A 16 -0.37 11.41 1.05
CA ILE A 16 -0.51 10.21 1.87
C ILE A 16 0.38 10.31 3.12
N LYS A 17 1.62 10.74 2.95
CA LYS A 17 2.52 10.94 4.10
C LYS A 17 1.97 11.96 5.09
N GLY A 18 1.40 13.05 4.60
CA GLY A 18 0.78 14.06 5.44
C GLY A 18 -0.39 13.50 6.25
N LEU A 19 -1.24 12.69 5.62
CA LEU A 19 -2.35 12.05 6.29
C LEU A 19 -1.88 11.04 7.34
N LEU A 20 -0.85 10.26 7.02
CA LEU A 20 -0.26 9.31 7.97
C LEU A 20 0.33 10.01 9.19
N LYS A 21 1.02 11.12 8.99
CA LYS A 21 1.56 11.91 10.09
C LYS A 21 0.45 12.49 10.96
N GLN A 22 -0.64 12.93 10.34
CA GLN A 22 -1.80 13.45 11.04
C GLN A 22 -2.44 12.37 11.93
N ILE A 23 -2.41 11.11 11.49
CA ILE A 23 -2.92 9.97 12.26
C ILE A 23 -1.97 9.61 13.43
N GLY A 24 -0.68 9.93 13.29
CA GLY A 24 0.32 9.66 14.32
C GLY A 24 1.48 8.78 13.90
N PHE A 25 1.55 8.41 12.62
CA PHE A 25 2.68 7.62 12.11
C PHE A 25 3.80 8.55 11.66
N GLN A 26 5.03 8.23 12.03
CA GLN A 26 6.19 9.08 11.75
C GLN A 26 7.26 8.40 10.91
N ASN A 27 7.33 7.08 10.94
CA ASN A 27 8.36 6.33 10.22
C ASN A 27 7.85 5.89 8.86
N ILE A 28 7.95 6.80 7.88
CA ILE A 28 7.36 6.64 6.55
C ILE A 28 8.45 6.79 5.49
N GLU A 29 8.57 5.79 4.61
CA GLU A 29 9.45 5.85 3.45
C GLU A 29 8.63 5.85 2.18
N GLU A 30 9.26 6.23 1.06
CA GLU A 30 8.60 6.37 -0.23
C GLU A 30 9.29 5.53 -1.29
N ALA A 31 8.51 5.08 -2.28
CA ALA A 31 9.02 4.53 -3.52
C ALA A 31 8.18 5.09 -4.66
N ASP A 32 8.82 5.41 -5.78
CA ASP A 32 8.16 6.06 -6.92
C ASP A 32 7.73 5.07 -8.01
N ASP A 33 8.07 3.80 -7.86
CA ASP A 33 7.62 2.74 -8.77
C ASP A 33 7.66 1.38 -8.09
N GLY A 34 7.11 0.37 -8.77
CA GLY A 34 7.02 -0.98 -8.22
C GLY A 34 8.37 -1.66 -8.04
N SER A 35 9.31 -1.42 -8.95
CA SER A 35 10.64 -2.03 -8.86
C SER A 35 11.40 -1.51 -7.65
N THR A 36 11.39 -0.20 -7.44
CA THR A 36 12.03 0.43 -6.28
C THR A 36 11.37 -0.03 -4.99
N ALA A 37 10.03 -0.15 -5.00
CA ALA A 37 9.29 -0.66 -3.85
C ALA A 37 9.75 -2.05 -3.45
N LEU A 38 9.85 -2.96 -4.43
CA LEU A 38 10.27 -4.34 -4.16
C LEU A 38 11.71 -4.40 -3.65
N GLU A 39 12.61 -3.58 -4.19
CA GLU A 39 13.98 -3.50 -3.70
C GLU A 39 14.03 -3.07 -2.24
N LYS A 40 13.27 -2.03 -1.89
CA LYS A 40 13.22 -1.53 -0.51
C LYS A 40 12.64 -2.56 0.45
N LEU A 41 11.59 -3.26 0.02
CA LEU A 41 10.95 -4.30 0.84
C LEU A 41 11.88 -5.48 1.11
N LYS A 42 12.76 -5.82 0.17
CA LYS A 42 13.72 -6.92 0.35
C LYS A 42 14.84 -6.57 1.32
N ILE A 43 15.23 -5.31 1.38
CA ILE A 43 16.35 -4.84 2.19
C ILE A 43 15.91 -4.43 3.59
N GLY A 44 14.77 -3.74 3.70
CA GLY A 44 14.27 -3.19 4.95
C GLY A 44 13.20 -4.06 5.60
N GLU A 45 12.85 -3.69 6.82
CA GLU A 45 11.74 -4.31 7.53
C GLU A 45 10.61 -3.31 7.62
N PHE A 46 9.51 -3.62 6.94
CA PHE A 46 8.32 -2.78 6.92
C PHE A 46 7.16 -3.50 7.58
N ASP A 47 6.27 -2.72 8.16
CA ASP A 47 5.07 -3.24 8.84
C ASP A 47 3.82 -3.10 7.98
N LEU A 48 3.86 -2.20 6.99
CA LEU A 48 2.72 -1.92 6.11
C LEU A 48 3.20 -1.32 4.80
N VAL A 49 2.60 -1.75 3.69
CA VAL A 49 2.78 -1.13 2.38
C VAL A 49 1.47 -0.47 1.97
N ILE A 50 1.53 0.78 1.56
CA ILE A 50 0.41 1.50 0.95
C ILE A 50 0.81 1.76 -0.50
N CYS A 51 0.16 1.09 -1.44
CA CYS A 51 0.60 1.05 -2.83
C CYS A 51 -0.52 1.43 -3.79
N ASP A 52 -0.23 2.37 -4.70
CA ASP A 52 -1.15 2.74 -5.76
C ASP A 52 -1.31 1.59 -6.76
N TRP A 53 -2.53 1.40 -7.26
CA TRP A 53 -2.83 0.39 -8.29
C TRP A 53 -2.22 0.76 -9.62
N ASN A 54 -2.44 2.01 -10.06
CA ASN A 54 -2.09 2.46 -11.40
C ASN A 54 -0.70 3.08 -11.44
N MET A 55 0.30 2.27 -11.76
CA MET A 55 1.67 2.73 -11.94
C MET A 55 2.20 2.17 -13.27
N PRO A 56 3.05 2.95 -13.99
CA PRO A 56 3.64 2.44 -15.22
C PRO A 56 4.58 1.26 -14.95
N GLU A 57 4.72 0.39 -15.94
CA GLU A 57 5.59 -0.78 -15.94
C GLU A 57 5.22 -1.87 -14.95
N VAL A 58 5.19 -1.57 -13.64
CA VAL A 58 4.82 -2.55 -12.60
C VAL A 58 3.61 -2.01 -11.82
N PRO A 59 2.39 -2.42 -12.20
CA PRO A 59 1.19 -2.02 -11.46
C PRO A 59 1.16 -2.53 -10.03
N GLY A 60 0.40 -1.86 -9.17
CA GLY A 60 0.28 -2.25 -7.77
C GLY A 60 -0.10 -3.71 -7.55
N ILE A 61 -0.95 -4.26 -8.43
CA ILE A 61 -1.33 -5.68 -8.33
C ILE A 61 -0.11 -6.60 -8.52
N GLU A 62 0.83 -6.23 -9.38
CA GLU A 62 2.05 -7.02 -9.57
C GLU A 62 2.99 -6.92 -8.38
N VAL A 63 3.03 -5.75 -7.74
CA VAL A 63 3.79 -5.58 -6.48
C VAL A 63 3.20 -6.50 -5.40
N LEU A 64 1.88 -6.52 -5.27
CA LEU A 64 1.19 -7.38 -4.31
C LEU A 64 1.49 -8.85 -4.56
N LYS A 65 1.40 -9.29 -5.81
CA LYS A 65 1.68 -10.68 -6.18
C LYS A 65 3.13 -11.06 -5.84
N ALA A 66 4.09 -10.17 -6.14
CA ALA A 66 5.49 -10.41 -5.83
C ALA A 66 5.73 -10.52 -4.32
N VAL A 67 5.08 -9.66 -3.54
CA VAL A 67 5.17 -9.70 -2.07
C VAL A 67 4.61 -11.03 -1.54
N ARG A 68 3.47 -11.46 -2.03
CA ARG A 68 2.83 -12.71 -1.57
C ARG A 68 3.59 -13.95 -1.99
N ASN A 69 4.36 -13.88 -3.08
CA ASN A 69 5.18 -14.99 -3.56
C ASN A 69 6.58 -15.05 -2.94
N ASP A 70 6.97 -14.02 -2.20
CA ASP A 70 8.26 -14.00 -1.51
C ASP A 70 8.09 -14.59 -0.10
N PRO A 71 8.79 -15.67 0.25
CA PRO A 71 8.65 -16.31 1.57
C PRO A 71 8.91 -15.37 2.74
N ARG A 72 9.72 -14.32 2.55
CA ARG A 72 10.05 -13.35 3.60
C ARG A 72 9.00 -12.27 3.74
N LEU A 73 8.23 -12.01 2.67
CA LEU A 73 7.29 -10.88 2.59
C LEU A 73 5.83 -11.32 2.50
N LYS A 74 5.56 -12.60 2.38
CA LYS A 74 4.23 -13.13 2.07
C LYS A 74 3.11 -12.67 3.01
N ASP A 75 3.43 -12.36 4.25
CA ASP A 75 2.43 -11.95 5.25
C ASP A 75 2.43 -10.44 5.51
N LEU A 76 3.22 -9.68 4.75
CA LEU A 76 3.31 -8.23 4.91
C LEU A 76 1.95 -7.58 4.68
N PRO A 77 1.43 -6.80 5.64
CA PRO A 77 0.18 -6.08 5.44
C PRO A 77 0.24 -5.12 4.24
N PHE A 78 -0.78 -5.17 3.41
CA PHE A 78 -0.81 -4.45 2.13
C PHE A 78 -2.14 -3.72 1.96
N LEU A 79 -2.08 -2.41 1.80
CA LEU A 79 -3.23 -1.55 1.52
C LEU A 79 -3.12 -1.04 0.09
N MET A 80 -4.08 -1.42 -0.76
CA MET A 80 -4.09 -0.98 -2.16
C MET A 80 -4.86 0.34 -2.27
N VAL A 81 -4.30 1.31 -2.99
CA VAL A 81 -4.94 2.60 -3.26
C VAL A 81 -5.38 2.60 -4.72
N THR A 82 -6.64 2.92 -4.97
CA THR A 82 -7.19 2.91 -6.32
C THR A 82 -8.06 4.15 -6.58
N ALA A 83 -8.11 4.57 -7.85
CA ALA A 83 -8.98 5.67 -8.25
C ALA A 83 -10.45 5.23 -8.32
N GLU A 84 -10.70 3.94 -8.56
CA GLU A 84 -12.05 3.37 -8.63
C GLU A 84 -12.07 1.96 -8.06
N ALA A 85 -13.11 1.65 -7.30
CA ALA A 85 -13.32 0.30 -6.78
C ALA A 85 -14.19 -0.49 -7.75
N LYS A 86 -13.67 -0.82 -8.92
CA LYS A 86 -14.36 -1.68 -9.88
C LYS A 86 -14.38 -3.10 -9.35
N LYS A 87 -15.53 -3.77 -9.50
CA LYS A 87 -15.72 -5.12 -8.98
C LYS A 87 -14.61 -6.09 -9.39
N ASP A 88 -14.25 -6.10 -10.67
CA ASP A 88 -13.23 -7.01 -11.18
C ASP A 88 -11.85 -6.74 -10.58
N ASN A 89 -11.50 -5.48 -10.41
CA ASN A 89 -10.23 -5.09 -9.80
C ASN A 89 -10.19 -5.46 -8.32
N VAL A 90 -11.28 -5.21 -7.61
CA VAL A 90 -11.37 -5.57 -6.18
C VAL A 90 -11.25 -7.08 -6.01
N MET A 91 -11.91 -7.87 -6.86
CA MET A 91 -11.83 -9.32 -6.82
C MET A 91 -10.41 -9.82 -7.11
N GLU A 92 -9.73 -9.21 -8.08
CA GLU A 92 -8.35 -9.56 -8.40
C GLU A 92 -7.42 -9.30 -7.20
N ALA A 93 -7.58 -8.15 -6.55
CA ALA A 93 -6.79 -7.80 -5.37
C ALA A 93 -7.06 -8.77 -4.21
N VAL A 94 -8.31 -9.11 -3.98
CA VAL A 94 -8.69 -10.06 -2.92
C VAL A 94 -8.07 -11.43 -3.19
N LYS A 95 -8.15 -11.92 -4.41
CA LYS A 95 -7.53 -13.20 -4.80
C LYS A 95 -6.03 -13.18 -4.64
N ALA A 96 -5.40 -12.03 -4.88
CA ALA A 96 -3.95 -11.87 -4.73
C ALA A 96 -3.52 -11.69 -3.28
N GLY A 97 -4.46 -11.56 -2.34
CA GLY A 97 -4.16 -11.51 -0.92
C GLY A 97 -4.00 -10.10 -0.33
N VAL A 98 -4.69 -9.10 -0.90
CA VAL A 98 -4.70 -7.75 -0.33
C VAL A 98 -5.42 -7.76 1.03
N ASN A 99 -4.92 -6.99 1.99
CA ASN A 99 -5.58 -6.86 3.29
C ASN A 99 -6.77 -5.90 3.24
N GLN A 100 -6.58 -4.76 2.60
CA GLN A 100 -7.63 -3.75 2.43
C GLN A 100 -7.35 -2.95 1.16
N TYR A 101 -8.37 -2.27 0.64
CA TYR A 101 -8.21 -1.27 -0.42
C TYR A 101 -8.89 0.03 0.01
N ILE A 102 -8.46 1.15 -0.57
CA ILE A 102 -9.02 2.46 -0.30
C ILE A 102 -9.13 3.24 -1.62
N VAL A 103 -10.23 3.97 -1.80
CA VAL A 103 -10.52 4.69 -3.04
C VAL A 103 -10.13 6.17 -2.89
N LYS A 104 -9.42 6.71 -3.87
CA LYS A 104 -9.06 8.14 -3.93
C LYS A 104 -10.25 8.98 -4.37
N PRO A 105 -10.40 10.20 -3.84
CA PRO A 105 -9.65 10.78 -2.74
C PRO A 105 -10.17 10.26 -1.39
N PHE A 106 -9.33 10.26 -0.38
CA PHE A 106 -9.74 9.80 0.95
C PHE A 106 -9.23 10.75 2.04
N THR A 107 -9.87 10.68 3.21
CA THR A 107 -9.52 11.49 4.37
C THR A 107 -8.60 10.73 5.31
N ALA A 108 -7.99 11.46 6.25
CA ALA A 108 -7.20 10.84 7.31
C ALA A 108 -8.02 9.84 8.12
N GLU A 109 -9.29 10.17 8.38
CA GLU A 109 -10.19 9.29 9.14
C GLU A 109 -10.43 7.96 8.41
N THR A 110 -10.71 8.00 7.09
CA THR A 110 -10.90 6.79 6.29
C THR A 110 -9.63 5.95 6.26
N LEU A 111 -8.48 6.59 6.05
CA LEU A 111 -7.19 5.92 6.05
C LEU A 111 -6.91 5.24 7.39
N LYS A 112 -7.16 5.95 8.49
CA LYS A 112 -6.99 5.42 9.83
C LYS A 112 -7.84 4.17 10.06
N LYS A 113 -9.12 4.22 9.66
CA LYS A 113 -10.03 3.09 9.81
C LYS A 113 -9.56 1.87 9.02
N LYS A 114 -9.07 2.07 7.80
CA LYS A 114 -8.54 0.98 6.99
C LYS A 114 -7.32 0.34 7.63
N ILE A 115 -6.42 1.15 8.16
CA ILE A 115 -5.21 0.64 8.84
C ILE A 115 -5.60 -0.12 10.10
N GLU A 116 -6.48 0.44 10.91
CA GLU A 116 -6.98 -0.23 12.12
C GLU A 116 -7.58 -1.59 11.79
N LYS A 117 -8.38 -1.65 10.75
CA LYS A 117 -9.02 -2.90 10.33
C LYS A 117 -8.00 -3.95 9.91
N ILE A 118 -6.94 -3.55 9.23
CA ILE A 118 -5.86 -4.47 8.82
C ILE A 118 -5.23 -5.13 10.05
N PHE A 119 -4.95 -4.37 11.10
CA PHE A 119 -4.24 -4.88 12.27
C PHE A 119 -5.17 -5.52 13.31
N ASP A 120 -6.43 -5.12 13.36
CA ASP A 120 -7.41 -5.71 14.28
C ASP A 120 -7.84 -7.11 13.85
N GLU A 121 -7.80 -7.39 12.55
CA GLU A 121 -8.16 -8.70 12.00
C GLU A 121 -7.00 -9.69 12.02
N GLY A 122 -5.82 -9.19 12.33
CA GLY A 122 -4.61 -9.99 12.37
C GLY A 122 -4.64 -11.05 13.42
#